data_48206fa8779950a3c33d33136f2fd888
#
_entry.id   48206fa8779950a3c33d33136f2fd888
#
_cell.length_a   1.000
_cell.length_b   1.000
_cell.length_c   1.000
_cell.angle_alpha   90.00
_cell.angle_beta   90.00
_cell.angle_gamma   90.00
#
_symmetry.space_group_name_H-M   'P 1'
#
loop_
_entity.id
_entity.type
_entity.pdbx_description
1 polymer ?
#
loop_
_entity_poly.entity_id
_entity_poly.type
_entity_poly.pdbx_seq_one_letter_code
_entity_poly.pdbx_strand_id
1 'polypeptide(L)'
;MKVVVGVSGSIAAHKALLLCRELYKRGYEIKVILTKGALNFVLPLPFKELANAEVFTDEDFFKGNTHINLSRWAETFVIVPATYNIIGKVANGIADDLLTSAAASYKGPLVFIPAMHTEMWRNPILKENINRLKSFGHIVFPTVEGALASGDYGEGRMVEVGDILSFLEDIRKLRDLWKGKRVVITYGGTMESIDDVRVITNKSSGKMGISLATYLKALGSYVVAVGCGGVDVAPSDEFYRVYTVEELYNALKDLDYDYLFMAAAVSDFKPSYQKGKIKKEVEKII
;
A
#
# COMPACT_ATOMS: atom_id res chain seq x y z
N MET A 1 -7.57 3.71 -16.74
CA MET A 1 -6.67 3.29 -15.62
C MET A 1 -5.95 2.02 -16.03
N LYS A 2 -4.65 1.95 -15.73
CA LYS A 2 -3.74 0.85 -16.08
C LYS A 2 -3.65 -0.15 -14.92
N VAL A 3 -4.05 -1.39 -15.16
CA VAL A 3 -4.11 -2.43 -14.12
C VAL A 3 -3.21 -3.61 -14.49
N VAL A 4 -2.29 -3.97 -13.58
CA VAL A 4 -1.62 -5.27 -13.65
C VAL A 4 -2.40 -6.26 -12.80
N VAL A 5 -2.74 -7.40 -13.38
CA VAL A 5 -3.45 -8.51 -12.74
C VAL A 5 -2.51 -9.69 -12.61
N GLY A 6 -2.04 -9.96 -11.40
CA GLY A 6 -1.26 -11.15 -11.08
C GLY A 6 -2.17 -12.33 -10.77
N VAL A 7 -1.99 -13.45 -11.46
CA VAL A 7 -2.81 -14.66 -11.27
C VAL A 7 -1.94 -15.77 -10.71
N SER A 8 -2.29 -16.27 -9.52
CA SER A 8 -1.59 -17.40 -8.92
C SER A 8 -2.39 -18.71 -9.01
N GLY A 9 -1.74 -19.83 -8.73
CA GLY A 9 -2.26 -21.18 -8.96
C GLY A 9 -3.39 -21.58 -8.00
N SER A 10 -4.62 -21.33 -8.39
CA SER A 10 -5.84 -21.72 -7.67
C SER A 10 -6.95 -22.05 -8.65
N ILE A 11 -7.86 -22.94 -8.26
CA ILE A 11 -9.09 -23.20 -9.03
C ILE A 11 -9.88 -21.92 -9.31
N ALA A 12 -9.78 -20.90 -8.43
CA ALA A 12 -10.42 -19.60 -8.61
C ALA A 12 -9.78 -18.73 -9.73
N ALA A 13 -8.70 -19.19 -10.39
CA ALA A 13 -8.03 -18.44 -11.47
C ALA A 13 -8.96 -18.10 -12.65
N HIS A 14 -10.00 -18.90 -12.90
CA HIS A 14 -11.01 -18.59 -13.92
C HIS A 14 -11.75 -17.28 -13.62
N LYS A 15 -11.91 -16.89 -12.34
CA LYS A 15 -12.52 -15.62 -11.94
C LYS A 15 -11.63 -14.41 -12.29
N ALA A 16 -10.31 -14.59 -12.36
CA ALA A 16 -9.41 -13.55 -12.85
C ALA A 16 -9.69 -13.20 -14.32
N LEU A 17 -10.00 -14.19 -15.15
CA LEU A 17 -10.40 -13.96 -16.54
C LEU A 17 -11.71 -13.16 -16.61
N LEU A 18 -12.70 -13.52 -15.79
CA LEU A 18 -13.97 -12.79 -15.71
C LEU A 18 -13.74 -11.34 -15.26
N LEU A 19 -12.90 -11.13 -14.26
CA LEU A 19 -12.51 -9.80 -13.80
C LEU A 19 -11.85 -8.99 -14.93
N CYS A 20 -10.85 -9.54 -15.60
CA CYS A 20 -10.18 -8.87 -16.73
C CYS A 20 -11.15 -8.48 -17.84
N ARG A 21 -12.07 -9.39 -18.22
CA ARG A 21 -13.10 -9.09 -19.22
C ARG A 21 -13.99 -7.91 -18.81
N GLU A 22 -14.44 -7.89 -17.56
CA GLU A 22 -15.31 -6.82 -17.07
C GLU A 22 -14.54 -5.48 -16.91
N LEU A 23 -13.27 -5.52 -16.53
CA LEU A 23 -12.39 -4.33 -16.53
C LEU A 23 -12.22 -3.77 -17.94
N TYR A 24 -11.95 -4.64 -18.93
CA TYR A 24 -11.81 -4.23 -20.33
C TYR A 24 -13.06 -3.52 -20.85
N LYS A 25 -14.26 -4.07 -20.58
CA LYS A 25 -15.54 -3.43 -20.98
C LYS A 25 -15.71 -2.03 -20.35
N ARG A 26 -15.07 -1.75 -19.23
CA ARG A 26 -15.10 -0.46 -18.52
C ARG A 26 -13.94 0.48 -18.93
N GLY A 27 -13.18 0.10 -19.98
CA GLY A 27 -12.10 0.91 -20.56
C GLY A 27 -10.82 0.93 -19.74
N TYR A 28 -10.54 -0.15 -18.97
CA TYR A 28 -9.24 -0.32 -18.33
C TYR A 28 -8.23 -0.92 -19.33
N GLU A 29 -6.99 -0.47 -19.23
CA GLU A 29 -5.85 -1.12 -19.89
C GLU A 29 -5.32 -2.22 -18.95
N ILE A 30 -5.12 -3.43 -19.47
CA ILE A 30 -4.85 -4.61 -18.64
C ILE A 30 -3.59 -5.31 -19.11
N LYS A 31 -2.70 -5.57 -18.16
CA LYS A 31 -1.59 -6.51 -18.31
C LYS A 31 -1.74 -7.62 -17.29
N VAL A 32 -1.54 -8.87 -17.73
CA VAL A 32 -1.74 -10.05 -16.88
C VAL A 32 -0.41 -10.78 -16.69
N ILE A 33 -0.10 -11.16 -15.46
CA ILE A 33 1.03 -12.04 -15.13
C ILE A 33 0.46 -13.37 -14.67
N LEU A 34 0.71 -14.44 -15.40
CA LEU A 34 0.34 -15.80 -15.01
C LEU A 34 1.55 -16.50 -14.41
N THR A 35 1.47 -16.88 -13.13
CA THR A 35 2.51 -17.72 -12.52
C THR A 35 2.50 -19.11 -13.14
N LYS A 36 3.61 -19.86 -13.02
CA LYS A 36 3.68 -21.28 -13.42
C LYS A 36 2.53 -22.11 -12.82
N GLY A 37 2.14 -21.82 -11.56
CA GLY A 37 1.00 -22.48 -10.92
C GLY A 37 -0.34 -22.13 -11.56
N ALA A 38 -0.52 -20.90 -12.04
CA ALA A 38 -1.76 -20.45 -12.69
C ALA A 38 -2.00 -21.16 -14.04
N LEU A 39 -0.93 -21.48 -14.77
CA LEU A 39 -1.00 -22.16 -16.07
C LEU A 39 -1.62 -23.56 -16.01
N ASN A 40 -1.74 -24.18 -14.81
CA ASN A 40 -2.50 -25.42 -14.63
C ASN A 40 -4.03 -25.21 -14.63
N PHE A 41 -4.51 -23.98 -14.51
CA PHE A 41 -5.94 -23.67 -14.38
C PHE A 41 -6.44 -22.75 -15.50
N VAL A 42 -5.59 -21.89 -16.06
CA VAL A 42 -5.95 -20.94 -17.11
C VAL A 42 -4.81 -20.82 -18.13
N LEU A 43 -5.18 -20.48 -19.37
CA LEU A 43 -4.23 -20.26 -20.46
C LEU A 43 -4.13 -18.76 -20.82
N PRO A 44 -3.02 -18.30 -21.43
CA PRO A 44 -2.84 -16.92 -21.88
C PRO A 44 -3.89 -16.46 -22.92
N LEU A 45 -4.26 -17.34 -23.85
CA LEU A 45 -5.12 -16.98 -24.99
C LEU A 45 -6.47 -16.36 -24.57
N PRO A 46 -7.25 -16.92 -23.64
CA PRO A 46 -8.51 -16.32 -23.21
C PRO A 46 -8.38 -14.89 -22.68
N PHE A 47 -7.29 -14.55 -21.98
CA PHE A 47 -7.05 -13.18 -21.50
C PHE A 47 -6.78 -12.21 -22.66
N LYS A 48 -6.05 -12.65 -23.68
CA LYS A 48 -5.80 -11.86 -24.89
C LYS A 48 -7.08 -11.60 -25.66
N GLU A 49 -7.87 -12.64 -25.93
CA GLU A 49 -9.07 -12.56 -26.79
C GLU A 49 -10.26 -11.88 -26.07
N LEU A 50 -10.51 -12.18 -24.80
CA LEU A 50 -11.71 -11.69 -24.09
C LEU A 50 -11.51 -10.39 -23.35
N ALA A 51 -10.27 -10.04 -23.03
CA ALA A 51 -9.95 -8.84 -22.24
C ALA A 51 -8.94 -7.93 -22.93
N ASN A 52 -8.54 -8.22 -24.17
CA ASN A 52 -7.49 -7.51 -24.90
C ASN A 52 -6.24 -7.23 -24.04
N ALA A 53 -5.89 -8.21 -23.21
CA ALA A 53 -4.82 -8.08 -22.24
C ALA A 53 -3.48 -8.52 -22.84
N GLU A 54 -2.42 -7.79 -22.56
CA GLU A 54 -1.06 -8.28 -22.76
C GLU A 54 -0.70 -9.25 -21.63
N VAL A 55 -0.32 -10.49 -21.97
CA VAL A 55 -0.12 -11.58 -21.02
C VAL A 55 1.34 -11.97 -20.95
N PHE A 56 1.86 -12.05 -19.72
CA PHE A 56 3.23 -12.40 -19.36
C PHE A 56 3.25 -13.65 -18.50
N THR A 57 4.31 -14.43 -18.63
CA THR A 57 4.60 -15.62 -17.84
C THR A 57 6.03 -15.57 -17.31
N ASP A 58 6.44 -16.57 -16.53
CA ASP A 58 7.82 -16.67 -16.06
C ASP A 58 8.85 -16.80 -17.19
N GLU A 59 8.44 -17.20 -18.40
CA GLU A 59 9.30 -17.19 -19.59
C GLU A 59 9.71 -15.77 -20.02
N ASP A 60 8.95 -14.77 -19.62
CA ASP A 60 9.23 -13.35 -19.90
C ASP A 60 10.08 -12.70 -18.81
N PHE A 61 10.37 -13.38 -17.73
CA PHE A 61 11.06 -12.81 -16.56
C PHE A 61 12.45 -12.28 -16.92
N PHE A 62 13.20 -13.04 -17.71
CA PHE A 62 14.56 -12.67 -18.13
C PHE A 62 14.63 -11.93 -19.47
N LYS A 63 13.48 -11.56 -20.06
CA LYS A 63 13.41 -10.77 -21.28
C LYS A 63 13.49 -9.27 -20.95
N GLY A 64 14.70 -8.75 -20.76
CA GLY A 64 14.92 -7.35 -20.36
C GLY A 64 14.46 -7.07 -18.93
N ASN A 65 13.91 -5.88 -18.70
CA ASN A 65 13.44 -5.42 -17.39
C ASN A 65 11.92 -5.58 -17.23
N THR A 66 11.35 -6.71 -17.65
CA THR A 66 9.89 -6.93 -17.71
C THR A 66 9.19 -6.64 -16.38
N HIS A 67 9.69 -7.15 -15.25
CA HIS A 67 9.13 -6.90 -13.92
C HIS A 67 9.11 -5.41 -13.54
N ILE A 68 10.18 -4.66 -13.88
CA ILE A 68 10.26 -3.21 -13.63
C ILE A 68 9.31 -2.45 -14.55
N ASN A 69 9.24 -2.83 -15.84
CA ASN A 69 8.36 -2.18 -16.80
C ASN A 69 6.88 -2.37 -16.43
N LEU A 70 6.49 -3.57 -15.98
CA LEU A 70 5.15 -3.87 -15.49
C LEU A 70 4.80 -3.05 -14.25
N SER A 71 5.69 -3.00 -13.27
CA SER A 71 5.48 -2.24 -12.03
C SER A 71 5.39 -0.73 -12.26
N ARG A 72 6.19 -0.17 -13.18
CA ARG A 72 6.15 1.26 -13.54
C ARG A 72 4.92 1.63 -14.37
N TRP A 73 4.45 0.70 -15.20
CA TRP A 73 3.27 0.92 -16.05
C TRP A 73 1.97 0.87 -15.23
N ALA A 74 1.93 0.07 -14.16
CA ALA A 74 0.74 -0.15 -13.35
C ALA A 74 0.34 1.11 -12.56
N GLU A 75 -0.90 1.51 -12.67
CA GLU A 75 -1.54 2.47 -11.76
C GLU A 75 -2.19 1.75 -10.57
N THR A 76 -2.56 0.48 -10.77
CA THR A 76 -3.05 -0.42 -9.71
C THR A 76 -2.53 -1.82 -10.00
N PHE A 77 -2.15 -2.56 -8.95
CA PHE A 77 -1.67 -3.92 -9.06
C PHE A 77 -2.50 -4.84 -8.17
N VAL A 78 -3.25 -5.74 -8.80
CA VAL A 78 -4.16 -6.69 -8.13
C VAL A 78 -3.64 -8.11 -8.30
N ILE A 79 -3.56 -8.86 -7.22
CA ILE A 79 -3.21 -10.28 -7.24
C ILE A 79 -4.49 -11.08 -6.97
N VAL A 80 -5.01 -11.75 -8.00
CA VAL A 80 -6.29 -12.45 -7.99
C VAL A 80 -6.26 -13.71 -8.85
N PRO A 81 -6.49 -14.87 -8.29
CA PRO A 81 -6.54 -15.16 -6.85
C PRO A 81 -5.17 -15.01 -6.20
N ALA A 82 -5.13 -14.61 -4.93
CA ALA A 82 -3.94 -14.60 -4.10
C ALA A 82 -3.94 -15.88 -3.24
N THR A 83 -3.07 -16.83 -3.59
CA THR A 83 -2.91 -18.09 -2.85
C THR A 83 -2.09 -17.90 -1.58
N TYR A 84 -2.15 -18.89 -0.66
CA TYR A 84 -1.29 -18.95 0.54
C TYR A 84 0.18 -18.71 0.20
N ASN A 85 0.68 -19.36 -0.87
CA ASN A 85 2.06 -19.25 -1.33
C ASN A 85 2.43 -17.83 -1.73
N ILE A 86 1.62 -17.15 -2.56
CA ILE A 86 1.93 -15.80 -3.03
C ILE A 86 1.87 -14.78 -1.90
N ILE A 87 0.89 -14.91 -0.98
CA ILE A 87 0.81 -14.07 0.22
C ILE A 87 2.06 -14.26 1.09
N GLY A 88 2.47 -15.51 1.33
CA GLY A 88 3.68 -15.83 2.09
C GLY A 88 4.94 -15.26 1.46
N LYS A 89 5.11 -15.43 0.15
CA LYS A 89 6.27 -14.91 -0.59
C LYS A 89 6.38 -13.40 -0.49
N VAL A 90 5.33 -12.67 -0.85
CA VAL A 90 5.35 -11.19 -0.84
C VAL A 90 5.51 -10.64 0.56
N ALA A 91 4.83 -11.22 1.57
CA ALA A 91 4.96 -10.80 2.96
C ALA A 91 6.40 -10.94 3.51
N ASN A 92 7.18 -11.88 2.97
CA ASN A 92 8.56 -12.15 3.41
C ASN A 92 9.63 -11.67 2.41
N GLY A 93 9.24 -10.85 1.40
CA GLY A 93 10.17 -10.25 0.46
C GLY A 93 10.80 -11.24 -0.53
N ILE A 94 10.16 -12.40 -0.78
CA ILE A 94 10.63 -13.38 -1.76
C ILE A 94 10.20 -12.95 -3.16
N ALA A 95 11.17 -12.82 -4.07
CA ALA A 95 10.98 -12.35 -5.45
C ALA A 95 11.66 -13.32 -6.42
N ASP A 96 11.15 -14.55 -6.49
CA ASP A 96 11.74 -15.70 -7.21
C ASP A 96 11.05 -16.03 -8.55
N ASP A 97 9.98 -15.27 -8.89
CA ASP A 97 9.25 -15.36 -10.15
C ASP A 97 8.88 -13.96 -10.69
N LEU A 98 8.33 -13.90 -11.91
CA LEU A 98 7.96 -12.62 -12.53
C LEU A 98 6.93 -11.85 -11.70
N LEU A 99 5.93 -12.54 -11.14
CA LEU A 99 4.86 -11.89 -10.35
C LEU A 99 5.42 -11.28 -9.07
N THR A 100 6.17 -12.03 -8.30
CA THR A 100 6.74 -11.58 -7.02
C THR A 100 7.78 -10.48 -7.22
N SER A 101 8.59 -10.54 -8.28
CA SER A 101 9.56 -9.50 -8.64
C SER A 101 8.89 -8.21 -9.11
N ALA A 102 7.81 -8.31 -9.89
CA ALA A 102 7.02 -7.15 -10.29
C ALA A 102 6.31 -6.53 -9.07
N ALA A 103 5.76 -7.34 -8.18
CA ALA A 103 5.14 -6.90 -6.94
C ALA A 103 6.14 -6.18 -6.01
N ALA A 104 7.36 -6.73 -5.85
CA ALA A 104 8.43 -6.12 -5.06
C ALA A 104 8.92 -4.78 -5.63
N SER A 105 8.82 -4.59 -6.96
CA SER A 105 9.22 -3.36 -7.65
C SER A 105 8.11 -2.31 -7.70
N TYR A 106 6.87 -2.65 -7.36
CA TYR A 106 5.72 -1.75 -7.42
C TYR A 106 5.72 -0.79 -6.22
N LYS A 107 5.56 0.51 -6.49
CA LYS A 107 5.64 1.56 -5.45
C LYS A 107 4.32 1.82 -4.72
N GLY A 108 3.20 1.37 -5.29
CA GLY A 108 1.88 1.57 -4.70
C GLY A 108 1.44 0.41 -3.80
N PRO A 109 0.28 0.52 -3.15
CA PRO A 109 -0.31 -0.58 -2.41
C PRO A 109 -0.73 -1.71 -3.36
N LEU A 110 -0.27 -2.93 -3.08
CA LEU A 110 -0.76 -4.14 -3.73
C LEU A 110 -2.13 -4.51 -3.18
N VAL A 111 -3.00 -5.00 -4.04
CA VAL A 111 -4.33 -5.50 -3.68
C VAL A 111 -4.35 -7.02 -3.80
N PHE A 112 -4.55 -7.71 -2.69
CA PHE A 112 -4.62 -9.17 -2.63
C PHE A 112 -6.06 -9.63 -2.50
N ILE A 113 -6.48 -10.54 -3.37
CA ILE A 113 -7.80 -11.18 -3.35
C ILE A 113 -7.59 -12.66 -3.01
N PRO A 114 -7.67 -13.05 -1.73
CA PRO A 114 -7.34 -14.40 -1.29
C PRO A 114 -8.32 -15.46 -1.80
N ALA A 115 -7.77 -16.65 -2.10
CA ALA A 115 -8.56 -17.85 -2.41
C ALA A 115 -7.78 -19.09 -1.99
N MET A 116 -8.29 -19.84 -1.01
CA MET A 116 -7.67 -21.05 -0.47
C MET A 116 -8.65 -21.90 0.32
N HIS A 117 -8.23 -23.09 0.73
CA HIS A 117 -8.99 -23.95 1.63
C HIS A 117 -9.12 -23.33 3.03
N THR A 118 -10.19 -23.65 3.77
CA THR A 118 -10.50 -23.13 5.11
C THR A 118 -9.34 -23.27 6.10
N GLU A 119 -8.71 -24.45 6.14
CA GLU A 119 -7.59 -24.71 7.05
C GLU A 119 -6.37 -23.84 6.75
N MET A 120 -6.12 -23.58 5.46
CA MET A 120 -5.07 -22.64 5.06
C MET A 120 -5.41 -21.22 5.47
N TRP A 121 -6.68 -20.82 5.32
CA TRP A 121 -7.14 -19.48 5.71
C TRP A 121 -7.06 -19.25 7.22
N ARG A 122 -7.35 -20.29 8.01
CA ARG A 122 -7.28 -20.24 9.49
C ARG A 122 -5.86 -20.36 10.03
N ASN A 123 -4.90 -20.75 9.21
CA ASN A 123 -3.51 -20.95 9.65
C ASN A 123 -2.94 -19.67 10.26
N PRO A 124 -2.36 -19.73 11.49
CA PRO A 124 -1.82 -18.56 12.18
C PRO A 124 -0.69 -17.87 11.41
N ILE A 125 0.16 -18.62 10.70
CA ILE A 125 1.23 -18.06 9.87
C ILE A 125 0.64 -17.19 8.73
N LEU A 126 -0.47 -17.60 8.13
CA LEU A 126 -1.14 -16.79 7.12
C LEU A 126 -1.68 -15.49 7.72
N LYS A 127 -2.30 -15.56 8.90
CA LYS A 127 -2.83 -14.38 9.59
C LYS A 127 -1.72 -13.37 9.92
N GLU A 128 -0.57 -13.87 10.34
CA GLU A 128 0.62 -13.04 10.57
C GLU A 128 1.12 -12.40 9.27
N ASN A 129 1.25 -13.16 8.19
CA ASN A 129 1.63 -12.64 6.87
C ASN A 129 0.65 -11.58 6.36
N ILE A 130 -0.66 -11.78 6.52
CA ILE A 130 -1.69 -10.79 6.16
C ILE A 130 -1.52 -9.52 6.99
N ASN A 131 -1.34 -9.63 8.30
CA ASN A 131 -1.12 -8.48 9.17
C ASN A 131 0.15 -7.71 8.78
N ARG A 132 1.21 -8.44 8.43
CA ARG A 132 2.46 -7.85 7.93
C ARG A 132 2.25 -7.09 6.62
N LEU A 133 1.56 -7.67 5.64
CA LEU A 133 1.21 -6.96 4.40
C LEU A 133 0.41 -5.69 4.66
N LYS A 134 -0.61 -5.77 5.55
CA LYS A 134 -1.41 -4.60 5.94
C LYS A 134 -0.58 -3.52 6.63
N SER A 135 0.40 -3.89 7.46
CA SER A 135 1.29 -2.92 8.14
C SER A 135 2.21 -2.17 7.18
N PHE A 136 2.48 -2.73 5.99
CA PHE A 136 3.19 -2.06 4.89
C PHE A 136 2.26 -1.28 3.95
N GLY A 137 0.97 -1.16 4.29
CA GLY A 137 0.00 -0.40 3.50
C GLY A 137 -0.65 -1.17 2.35
N HIS A 138 -0.42 -2.49 2.25
CA HIS A 138 -1.10 -3.31 1.25
C HIS A 138 -2.53 -3.62 1.66
N ILE A 139 -3.39 -3.85 0.66
CA ILE A 139 -4.81 -4.13 0.84
C ILE A 139 -5.03 -5.63 0.68
N VAL A 140 -5.55 -6.27 1.71
CA VAL A 140 -5.92 -7.70 1.66
C VAL A 140 -7.40 -7.83 1.91
N PHE A 141 -8.13 -8.29 0.89
CA PHE A 141 -9.55 -8.55 0.97
C PHE A 141 -9.86 -9.66 1.98
N PRO A 142 -11.04 -9.65 2.61
CA PRO A 142 -11.52 -10.80 3.32
C PRO A 142 -11.84 -11.94 2.34
N THR A 143 -11.94 -13.15 2.83
CA THR A 143 -12.61 -14.25 2.12
C THR A 143 -14.06 -14.31 2.53
N VAL A 144 -14.88 -14.98 1.72
CA VAL A 144 -16.28 -15.25 2.05
C VAL A 144 -16.46 -16.71 2.43
N GLU A 145 -17.50 -16.99 3.21
CA GLU A 145 -17.91 -18.32 3.54
C GLU A 145 -18.75 -18.92 2.40
N GLY A 146 -18.57 -20.20 2.11
CA GLY A 146 -19.33 -20.88 1.06
C GLY A 146 -18.75 -22.25 0.69
N ALA A 147 -19.34 -22.86 -0.32
CA ALA A 147 -18.86 -24.12 -0.87
C ALA A 147 -17.48 -23.93 -1.51
N LEU A 148 -16.55 -24.82 -1.16
CA LEU A 148 -15.19 -24.89 -1.67
C LEU A 148 -15.07 -25.98 -2.75
N ALA A 149 -14.03 -25.90 -3.58
CA ALA A 149 -13.79 -26.88 -4.62
C ALA A 149 -13.47 -28.29 -4.09
N SER A 150 -13.09 -28.41 -2.82
CA SER A 150 -12.92 -29.69 -2.10
C SER A 150 -14.24 -30.40 -1.77
N GLY A 151 -15.38 -29.72 -1.90
CA GLY A 151 -16.69 -30.21 -1.44
C GLY A 151 -17.05 -29.72 -0.03
N ASP A 152 -16.10 -29.15 0.70
CA ASP A 152 -16.33 -28.59 2.03
C ASP A 152 -17.10 -27.26 1.98
N TYR A 153 -17.69 -26.86 3.09
CA TYR A 153 -18.29 -25.56 3.29
C TYR A 153 -17.52 -24.80 4.36
N GLY A 154 -17.09 -23.57 4.06
CA GLY A 154 -16.32 -22.78 5.03
C GLY A 154 -15.72 -21.50 4.46
N GLU A 155 -14.88 -20.87 5.27
CA GLU A 155 -14.11 -19.67 4.91
C GLU A 155 -13.00 -20.01 3.90
N GLY A 156 -12.52 -19.01 3.16
CA GLY A 156 -11.41 -19.15 2.22
C GLY A 156 -11.82 -18.99 0.76
N ARG A 157 -13.14 -18.97 0.48
CA ARG A 157 -13.67 -18.69 -0.84
C ARG A 157 -13.38 -17.24 -1.23
N MET A 158 -12.94 -17.05 -2.48
CA MET A 158 -12.71 -15.74 -3.06
C MET A 158 -14.03 -14.93 -3.11
N VAL A 159 -13.94 -13.63 -2.77
CA VAL A 159 -15.04 -12.67 -2.97
C VAL A 159 -15.52 -12.65 -4.40
N GLU A 160 -16.71 -12.14 -4.66
CA GLU A 160 -17.25 -12.11 -6.02
C GLU A 160 -16.57 -11.02 -6.85
N VAL A 161 -16.53 -11.25 -8.17
CA VAL A 161 -15.90 -10.32 -9.13
C VAL A 161 -16.52 -8.93 -9.06
N GLY A 162 -17.83 -8.84 -8.77
CA GLY A 162 -18.53 -7.56 -8.60
C GLY A 162 -17.95 -6.68 -7.48
N ASP A 163 -17.61 -7.28 -6.35
CA ASP A 163 -17.04 -6.55 -5.20
C ASP A 163 -15.65 -5.99 -5.53
N ILE A 164 -14.84 -6.78 -6.26
CA ILE A 164 -13.51 -6.36 -6.72
C ILE A 164 -13.63 -5.20 -7.72
N LEU A 165 -14.59 -5.29 -8.64
CA LEU A 165 -14.85 -4.23 -9.62
C LEU A 165 -15.28 -2.94 -8.96
N SER A 166 -16.23 -2.99 -8.03
CA SER A 166 -16.69 -1.82 -7.28
C SER A 166 -15.52 -1.13 -6.56
N PHE A 167 -14.67 -1.90 -5.91
CA PHE A 167 -13.47 -1.38 -5.25
C PHE A 167 -12.49 -0.71 -6.24
N LEU A 168 -12.24 -1.32 -7.40
CA LEU A 168 -11.32 -0.75 -8.41
C LEU A 168 -11.90 0.50 -9.06
N GLU A 169 -13.23 0.58 -9.22
CA GLU A 169 -13.91 1.80 -9.68
C GLU A 169 -13.80 2.94 -8.67
N ASP A 170 -13.89 2.65 -7.37
CA ASP A 170 -13.71 3.66 -6.32
C ASP A 170 -12.25 4.14 -6.26
N ILE A 171 -11.27 3.24 -6.40
CA ILE A 171 -9.85 3.64 -6.57
C ILE A 171 -9.67 4.53 -7.79
N ARG A 172 -10.32 4.22 -8.92
CA ARG A 172 -10.26 5.05 -10.13
C ARG A 172 -10.80 6.46 -9.88
N LYS A 173 -11.98 6.58 -9.26
CA LYS A 173 -12.58 7.89 -8.90
C LYS A 173 -11.67 8.68 -7.96
N LEU A 174 -11.09 8.02 -6.95
CA LEU A 174 -10.13 8.64 -6.04
C LEU A 174 -8.87 9.11 -6.77
N ARG A 175 -8.35 8.32 -7.71
CA ARG A 175 -7.22 8.77 -8.54
C ARG A 175 -7.55 10.00 -9.37
N ASP A 176 -8.71 10.02 -10.02
CA ASP A 176 -9.13 11.15 -10.83
C ASP A 176 -9.27 12.43 -9.99
N LEU A 177 -9.69 12.29 -8.71
CA LEU A 177 -9.78 13.39 -7.74
C LEU A 177 -8.41 13.90 -7.29
N TRP A 178 -7.47 12.99 -7.01
CA TRP A 178 -6.20 13.32 -6.36
C TRP A 178 -5.02 13.49 -7.32
N LYS A 179 -5.12 13.01 -8.56
CA LYS A 179 -4.05 13.08 -9.55
C LYS A 179 -3.63 14.53 -9.82
N GLY A 180 -2.33 14.79 -9.62
CA GLY A 180 -1.72 16.11 -9.83
C GLY A 180 -2.03 17.14 -8.74
N LYS A 181 -2.80 16.79 -7.70
CA LYS A 181 -3.02 17.68 -6.55
C LYS A 181 -1.75 17.77 -5.71
N ARG A 182 -1.40 18.98 -5.30
CA ARG A 182 -0.30 19.23 -4.35
C ARG A 182 -0.83 19.14 -2.92
N VAL A 183 -0.34 18.15 -2.17
CA VAL A 183 -0.84 17.82 -0.83
C VAL A 183 0.29 17.94 0.18
N VAL A 184 0.08 18.76 1.20
CA VAL A 184 1.00 18.86 2.36
C VAL A 184 0.46 17.98 3.48
N ILE A 185 1.33 17.19 4.11
CA ILE A 185 0.98 16.31 5.22
C ILE A 185 1.98 16.55 6.35
N THR A 186 1.49 16.97 7.52
CA THR A 186 2.30 17.04 8.74
C THR A 186 2.09 15.77 9.58
N TYR A 187 3.14 15.27 10.25
CA TYR A 187 3.03 14.08 11.09
C TYR A 187 4.15 13.98 12.12
N GLY A 188 3.96 13.14 13.13
CA GLY A 188 4.88 13.06 14.27
C GLY A 188 4.53 14.03 15.39
N GLY A 189 5.37 14.15 16.39
CA GLY A 189 5.22 15.07 17.51
C GLY A 189 6.27 16.16 17.48
N THR A 190 5.87 17.41 17.68
CA THR A 190 6.84 18.50 17.91
C THR A 190 7.52 18.31 19.26
N MET A 191 8.71 18.86 19.40
CA MET A 191 9.56 18.77 20.58
C MET A 191 9.99 20.17 21.00
N GLU A 192 9.58 20.61 22.20
CA GLU A 192 9.97 21.89 22.75
C GLU A 192 11.04 21.72 23.82
N SER A 193 12.19 22.38 23.63
CA SER A 193 13.34 22.23 24.52
C SER A 193 13.12 22.91 25.86
N ILE A 194 13.34 22.17 26.96
CA ILE A 194 13.40 22.70 28.32
C ILE A 194 14.83 23.20 28.60
N ASP A 195 15.83 22.37 28.23
CA ASP A 195 17.25 22.63 28.36
C ASP A 195 18.01 21.94 27.22
N ASP A 196 19.34 21.95 27.24
CA ASP A 196 20.17 21.31 26.20
C ASP A 196 19.99 19.78 26.14
N VAL A 197 19.26 19.15 27.06
CA VAL A 197 19.17 17.69 27.18
C VAL A 197 17.71 17.21 27.18
N ARG A 198 16.77 18.03 27.66
CA ARG A 198 15.39 17.63 27.90
C ARG A 198 14.43 18.39 27.01
N VAL A 199 13.40 17.68 26.57
CA VAL A 199 12.33 18.21 25.73
C VAL A 199 10.95 17.82 26.27
N ILE A 200 9.95 18.63 25.98
CA ILE A 200 8.53 18.24 26.08
C ILE A 200 8.09 17.84 24.69
N THR A 201 7.44 16.70 24.54
CA THR A 201 6.95 16.19 23.27
C THR A 201 5.69 15.35 23.46
N ASN A 202 4.88 15.25 22.43
CA ASN A 202 3.75 14.35 22.36
C ASN A 202 4.17 12.96 21.87
N LYS A 203 3.58 11.89 22.43
CA LYS A 203 3.81 10.52 21.99
C LYS A 203 3.11 10.25 20.66
N SER A 204 3.72 10.68 19.56
CA SER A 204 3.22 10.42 18.21
C SER A 204 4.22 9.61 17.40
N SER A 205 3.78 8.48 16.86
CA SER A 205 4.61 7.62 16.01
C SER A 205 4.65 8.07 14.54
N GLY A 206 3.84 9.03 14.15
CA GLY A 206 3.70 9.49 12.75
C GLY A 206 3.02 8.51 11.79
N LYS A 207 2.63 7.31 12.23
CA LYS A 207 2.09 6.24 11.37
C LYS A 207 0.90 6.66 10.52
N MET A 208 -0.02 7.48 11.06
CA MET A 208 -1.18 7.95 10.31
C MET A 208 -0.76 8.81 9.11
N GLY A 209 0.12 9.80 9.32
CA GLY A 209 0.60 10.66 8.26
C GLY A 209 1.43 9.91 7.21
N ILE A 210 2.28 8.95 7.64
CA ILE A 210 3.04 8.08 6.72
C ILE A 210 2.08 7.26 5.85
N SER A 211 1.04 6.65 6.43
CA SER A 211 0.04 5.89 5.68
C SER A 211 -0.71 6.78 4.69
N LEU A 212 -1.14 7.97 5.12
CA LEU A 212 -1.84 8.93 4.26
C LEU A 212 -0.95 9.36 3.09
N ALA A 213 0.33 9.69 3.34
CA ALA A 213 1.30 10.03 2.31
C ALA A 213 1.45 8.89 1.28
N THR A 214 1.57 7.64 1.76
CA THR A 214 1.68 6.46 0.92
C THR A 214 0.49 6.33 -0.04
N TYR A 215 -0.73 6.44 0.49
CA TYR A 215 -1.95 6.34 -0.33
C TYR A 215 -2.11 7.50 -1.31
N LEU A 216 -1.86 8.73 -0.89
CA LEU A 216 -1.97 9.90 -1.76
C LEU A 216 -0.94 9.88 -2.89
N LYS A 217 0.29 9.41 -2.60
CA LYS A 217 1.30 9.13 -3.65
C LYS A 217 0.80 8.09 -4.65
N ALA A 218 0.22 6.98 -4.17
CA ALA A 218 -0.33 5.93 -5.02
C ALA A 218 -1.51 6.43 -5.88
N LEU A 219 -2.28 7.39 -5.38
CA LEU A 219 -3.35 8.06 -6.12
C LEU A 219 -2.85 9.12 -7.11
N GLY A 220 -1.54 9.40 -7.16
CA GLY A 220 -0.93 10.31 -8.13
C GLY A 220 -0.88 11.77 -7.70
N SER A 221 -1.02 12.05 -6.40
CA SER A 221 -0.78 13.38 -5.84
C SER A 221 0.71 13.69 -5.76
N TYR A 222 1.03 14.98 -5.83
CA TYR A 222 2.34 15.50 -5.45
C TYR A 222 2.34 15.71 -3.94
N VAL A 223 3.08 14.91 -3.20
CA VAL A 223 3.06 14.90 -1.73
C VAL A 223 4.28 15.62 -1.16
N VAL A 224 4.01 16.61 -0.33
CA VAL A 224 5.00 17.29 0.51
C VAL A 224 4.80 16.80 1.94
N ALA A 225 5.80 16.15 2.50
CA ALA A 225 5.73 15.58 3.85
C ALA A 225 6.56 16.44 4.83
N VAL A 226 5.94 16.84 5.94
CA VAL A 226 6.58 17.59 7.03
C VAL A 226 6.59 16.70 8.27
N GLY A 227 7.74 16.06 8.54
CA GLY A 227 7.92 15.14 9.66
C GLY A 227 8.42 15.85 10.91
N CYS A 228 7.65 15.78 12.00
CA CYS A 228 7.98 16.38 13.29
C CYS A 228 8.77 15.39 14.16
N GLY A 229 9.90 15.86 14.71
CA GLY A 229 10.74 15.03 15.58
C GLY A 229 11.47 13.90 14.84
N GLY A 230 11.72 12.80 15.54
CA GLY A 230 12.50 11.66 15.06
C GLY A 230 11.73 10.59 14.26
N VAL A 231 10.62 10.96 13.61
CA VAL A 231 9.82 10.00 12.83
C VAL A 231 10.49 9.58 11.52
N ASP A 232 10.09 8.42 10.97
CA ASP A 232 10.57 7.94 9.69
C ASP A 232 10.13 8.87 8.54
N VAL A 233 10.89 8.85 7.43
CA VAL A 233 10.56 9.63 6.24
C VAL A 233 9.39 8.97 5.51
N ALA A 234 8.31 9.73 5.32
CA ALA A 234 7.15 9.27 4.55
C ALA A 234 7.46 9.26 3.04
N PRO A 235 6.85 8.35 2.25
CA PRO A 235 6.89 8.41 0.79
C PRO A 235 6.33 9.75 0.28
N SER A 236 7.21 10.60 -0.27
CA SER A 236 6.86 11.96 -0.69
C SER A 236 7.73 12.44 -1.86
N ASP A 237 7.32 13.52 -2.51
CA ASP A 237 8.11 14.23 -3.53
C ASP A 237 9.09 15.20 -2.87
N GLU A 238 8.64 15.85 -1.80
CA GLU A 238 9.44 16.74 -0.98
C GLU A 238 9.30 16.33 0.49
N PHE A 239 10.38 16.46 1.26
CA PHE A 239 10.39 16.14 2.67
C PHE A 239 11.09 17.25 3.48
N TYR A 240 10.40 17.72 4.52
CA TYR A 240 10.92 18.67 5.50
C TYR A 240 10.97 18.03 6.88
N ARG A 241 12.13 18.10 7.54
CA ARG A 241 12.29 17.72 8.93
C ARG A 241 12.16 18.95 9.81
N VAL A 242 11.27 18.91 10.79
CA VAL A 242 11.08 19.97 11.77
C VAL A 242 11.02 19.39 13.18
N TYR A 243 11.38 20.17 14.17
CA TYR A 243 11.38 19.75 15.56
C TYR A 243 10.40 20.55 16.41
N THR A 244 10.40 21.89 16.30
CA THR A 244 9.58 22.77 17.12
C THR A 244 8.29 23.19 16.41
N VAL A 245 7.35 23.75 17.19
CA VAL A 245 6.12 24.37 16.65
C VAL A 245 6.47 25.53 15.72
N GLU A 246 7.50 26.31 16.07
CA GLU A 246 7.94 27.46 15.29
C GLU A 246 8.55 27.03 13.94
N GLU A 247 9.36 25.98 13.93
CA GLU A 247 9.90 25.38 12.69
C GLU A 247 8.78 24.82 11.81
N LEU A 248 7.78 24.14 12.43
CA LEU A 248 6.61 23.64 11.70
C LEU A 248 5.81 24.78 11.06
N TYR A 249 5.54 25.85 11.81
CA TYR A 249 4.85 27.03 11.28
C TYR A 249 5.63 27.65 10.12
N ASN A 250 6.94 27.85 10.29
CA ASN A 250 7.80 28.43 9.25
C ASN A 250 7.89 27.54 8.01
N ALA A 251 7.90 26.23 8.16
CA ALA A 251 7.87 25.29 7.03
C ALA A 251 6.55 25.35 6.26
N LEU A 252 5.43 25.59 6.94
CA LEU A 252 4.10 25.56 6.31
C LEU A 252 3.69 26.89 5.67
N LYS A 253 4.07 28.02 6.25
CA LYS A 253 3.56 29.36 5.86
C LYS A 253 3.88 29.75 4.41
N ASP A 254 4.99 29.23 3.87
CA ASP A 254 5.49 29.57 2.53
C ASP A 254 5.25 28.42 1.51
N LEU A 255 4.57 27.32 1.93
CA LEU A 255 4.22 26.23 1.03
C LEU A 255 2.93 26.52 0.30
N ASP A 256 2.93 26.31 -1.02
CA ASP A 256 1.73 26.27 -1.84
C ASP A 256 1.15 24.86 -1.85
N TYR A 257 -0.18 24.71 -1.73
CA TYR A 257 -0.87 23.43 -1.72
C TYR A 257 -2.35 23.55 -2.07
N ASP A 258 -2.90 22.49 -2.67
CA ASP A 258 -4.35 22.34 -2.82
C ASP A 258 -5.00 21.85 -1.51
N TYR A 259 -4.29 20.99 -0.75
CA TYR A 259 -4.79 20.38 0.49
C TYR A 259 -3.69 20.28 1.55
N LEU A 260 -4.08 20.56 2.80
CA LEU A 260 -3.21 20.41 3.98
C LEU A 260 -3.85 19.43 4.97
N PHE A 261 -3.14 18.34 5.28
CA PHE A 261 -3.52 17.38 6.31
C PHE A 261 -2.65 17.57 7.56
N MET A 262 -3.23 18.11 8.61
CA MET A 262 -2.57 18.34 9.89
C MET A 262 -2.69 17.08 10.77
N ALA A 263 -1.79 16.10 10.59
CA ALA A 263 -1.74 14.90 11.40
C ALA A 263 -0.59 14.88 12.42
N ALA A 264 0.14 16.00 12.54
CA ALA A 264 1.15 16.17 13.56
C ALA A 264 0.52 16.41 14.95
N ALA A 265 1.11 15.83 15.98
CA ALA A 265 0.79 16.13 17.37
C ALA A 265 1.61 17.36 17.82
N VAL A 266 1.05 18.52 17.59
CA VAL A 266 1.67 19.81 17.92
C VAL A 266 1.63 20.02 19.44
N SER A 267 2.71 20.57 20.02
CA SER A 267 2.76 20.86 21.45
C SER A 267 1.97 22.13 21.78
N ASP A 268 1.12 22.04 22.80
CA ASP A 268 0.39 23.19 23.37
C ASP A 268 1.24 23.99 24.36
N PHE A 269 2.40 23.44 24.77
CA PHE A 269 3.26 24.02 25.78
C PHE A 269 4.64 24.32 25.20
N LYS A 270 5.12 25.55 25.46
CA LYS A 270 6.49 25.97 25.17
C LYS A 270 7.16 26.34 26.51
N PRO A 271 8.11 25.54 27.02
CA PRO A 271 8.82 25.86 28.24
C PRO A 271 9.75 27.05 28.06
N SER A 272 10.07 27.72 29.14
CA SER A 272 11.17 28.72 29.14
C SER A 272 12.50 27.96 29.05
N TYR A 273 13.18 28.09 27.91
CA TYR A 273 14.44 27.43 27.66
C TYR A 273 15.54 27.91 28.62
N GLN A 274 16.28 26.99 29.22
CA GLN A 274 17.44 27.24 30.05
C GLN A 274 18.70 26.63 29.43
N LYS A 275 19.71 27.47 29.22
CA LYS A 275 21.01 27.03 28.68
C LYS A 275 21.73 26.12 29.67
N GLY A 276 22.27 25.01 29.18
CA GLY A 276 22.92 23.98 29.99
C GLY A 276 21.90 23.00 30.58
N LYS A 277 22.40 21.94 31.19
CA LYS A 277 21.55 20.93 31.85
C LYS A 277 21.04 21.46 33.19
N ILE A 278 19.73 21.53 33.40
CA ILE A 278 19.13 21.89 34.68
C ILE A 278 19.58 20.91 35.77
N LYS A 279 20.14 21.42 36.85
CA LYS A 279 20.59 20.59 38.00
C LYS A 279 19.36 20.03 38.75
N LYS A 280 19.54 18.85 39.36
CA LYS A 280 18.47 18.12 40.06
C LYS A 280 17.91 18.83 41.35
N GLU A 281 18.52 19.91 41.75
CA GLU A 281 18.16 20.67 42.97
C GLU A 281 16.99 21.66 42.77
N VAL A 282 16.45 21.76 41.55
CA VAL A 282 15.28 22.63 41.24
C VAL A 282 14.00 21.84 41.51
N GLU A 283 13.25 22.20 42.56
CA GLU A 283 12.00 21.53 42.96
C GLU A 283 10.83 21.71 42.02
N LYS A 284 10.86 22.70 41.09
CA LYS A 284 9.79 22.95 40.13
C LYS A 284 10.33 23.22 38.73
N ILE A 285 9.90 22.40 37.80
CA ILE A 285 10.01 22.60 36.35
C ILE A 285 8.59 23.04 35.88
N ILE A 286 8.25 24.29 36.00
CA ILE A 286 7.01 24.83 35.43
C ILE A 286 7.36 26.17 34.79
#